data_e5c13e8aa439e6f72846e05f469f1bc6
#
_entry.id   e5c13e8aa439e6f72846e05f469f1bc6
#
_cell.length_a   1.000
_cell.length_b   1.000
_cell.length_c   1.000
_cell.angle_alpha   90.00
_cell.angle_beta   90.00
_cell.angle_gamma   90.00
#
_symmetry.space_group_name_H-M   'P 1'
#
loop_
_entity.id
_entity.type
_entity.pdbx_description
1 polymer ?
#
loop_
_entity_poly.entity_id
_entity_poly.type
_entity_poly.pdbx_seq_one_letter_code
_entity_poly.pdbx_strand_id
1 'polypeptide(L)'
;MPQALWAALREDGHDVIRPEDLQIRTPMSAEDMIRFARLAAPDVIMCPFLKEVVPPEVCERTTTWILHPGIRGDRGPSSLSWAILEGEPKWGLTMVRAEPASTPEELDGGNVGAWREFAMPAEATLGEVYAQHVVPAAIDCAREILARMAIDPAYHGMPLASFGRAAVGRHRPALRQDRLAFAWDDHPGEILRRVHAAPFGVRTELGGRPVNVYDPHPHDVSDAWSRRLRTRTDRPGQLLAHRDGAVLVATGAGGAVWIGHAKVKPADGGRGLKLPAVHAVPAQLDDLRESVLHADRPLHRGRAHQVIRYRREGRVGWIHAEPYNGAASTVFCGRLLDALCYAANQNTSAIALVGGKVAWSNGIHLGVIEAAEDSRGEAWANIQAIDDLAELLVNLARGRHVPQRQTTIAVLSSSAGAGGAVLSACFDLVLARPSISLNYHYGAMGLSGSELRSLVLPLRAGEQAAARLLTEQLPVSPAAAQRLGLVDAIGPDDSAAFDRWARETAAQVAAEPRPAPPPIDTTPYRQRELADMWRDISRTATVSRPDDAASSA
;
A
#
# COMPACT_ATOMS: atom_id res chain seq x y z
N MET A 1 -8.80 1.93 -0.31
CA MET A 1 -10.21 1.41 -0.22
C MET A 1 -11.12 2.02 -1.29
N PRO A 2 -11.30 3.34 -1.45
CA PRO A 2 -12.26 3.90 -2.42
C PRO A 2 -12.08 3.39 -3.85
N GLN A 3 -10.86 3.35 -4.37
CA GLN A 3 -10.58 2.89 -5.74
C GLN A 3 -10.95 1.41 -5.97
N ALA A 4 -10.64 0.53 -5.03
CA ALA A 4 -10.96 -0.89 -5.15
C ALA A 4 -12.47 -1.12 -5.07
N LEU A 5 -13.16 -0.45 -4.14
CA LEU A 5 -14.62 -0.50 -4.04
C LEU A 5 -15.30 0.02 -5.31
N TRP A 6 -14.87 1.18 -5.81
CA TRP A 6 -15.37 1.75 -7.06
C TRP A 6 -15.22 0.79 -8.24
N ALA A 7 -14.00 0.22 -8.40
CA ALA A 7 -13.73 -0.71 -9.49
C ALA A 7 -14.57 -1.99 -9.38
N ALA A 8 -14.75 -2.53 -8.16
CA ALA A 8 -15.55 -3.72 -7.93
C ALA A 8 -17.03 -3.50 -8.24
N LEU A 9 -17.60 -2.38 -7.78
CA LEU A 9 -19.04 -2.09 -8.01
C LEU A 9 -19.33 -1.80 -9.49
N ARG A 10 -18.42 -1.13 -10.19
CA ARG A 10 -18.55 -0.96 -11.65
C ARG A 10 -18.44 -2.29 -12.39
N GLU A 11 -17.59 -3.19 -11.93
CA GLU A 11 -17.47 -4.54 -12.46
C GLU A 11 -18.78 -5.32 -12.31
N ASP A 12 -19.47 -5.11 -11.18
CA ASP A 12 -20.78 -5.72 -10.90
C ASP A 12 -21.93 -5.08 -11.71
N GLY A 13 -21.64 -4.07 -12.55
CA GLY A 13 -22.61 -3.43 -13.44
C GLY A 13 -23.32 -2.21 -12.86
N HIS A 14 -22.91 -1.72 -11.70
CA HIS A 14 -23.46 -0.49 -11.12
C HIS A 14 -22.90 0.76 -11.81
N ASP A 15 -23.74 1.80 -11.94
CA ASP A 15 -23.30 3.13 -12.31
C ASP A 15 -22.80 3.85 -11.05
N VAL A 16 -21.48 4.01 -10.94
CA VAL A 16 -20.84 4.55 -9.73
C VAL A 16 -20.28 5.93 -10.02
N ILE A 17 -20.89 6.95 -9.41
CA ILE A 17 -20.51 8.36 -9.55
C ILE A 17 -19.61 8.74 -8.36
N ARG A 18 -18.46 9.36 -8.65
CA ARG A 18 -17.56 9.90 -7.63
C ARG A 18 -17.71 11.42 -7.56
N PRO A 19 -17.34 12.06 -6.44
CA PRO A 19 -17.33 13.51 -6.33
C PRO A 19 -16.56 14.21 -7.46
N GLU A 20 -15.40 13.65 -7.84
CA GLU A 20 -14.53 14.17 -8.90
C GLU A 20 -15.21 14.18 -10.28
N ASP A 21 -16.10 13.22 -10.55
CA ASP A 21 -16.87 13.15 -11.81
C ASP A 21 -17.84 14.34 -11.96
N LEU A 22 -18.21 14.98 -10.85
CA LEU A 22 -19.02 16.18 -10.77
C LEU A 22 -18.20 17.45 -10.42
N GLN A 23 -16.89 17.40 -10.55
CA GLN A 23 -15.96 18.49 -10.22
C GLN A 23 -16.05 18.96 -8.76
N ILE A 24 -16.38 18.06 -7.85
CA ILE A 24 -16.40 18.29 -6.41
C ILE A 24 -15.10 17.76 -5.81
N ARG A 25 -14.40 18.62 -5.06
CA ARG A 25 -13.13 18.23 -4.41
C ARG A 25 -13.36 17.33 -3.20
N THR A 26 -12.43 16.43 -2.97
CA THR A 26 -12.39 15.60 -1.76
C THR A 26 -11.20 16.00 -0.87
N PRO A 27 -11.31 15.98 0.48
CA PRO A 27 -12.51 15.62 1.24
C PRO A 27 -13.61 16.67 1.11
N MET A 28 -14.88 16.21 1.06
CA MET A 28 -16.04 17.08 0.92
C MET A 28 -16.38 17.77 2.25
N SER A 29 -16.75 19.05 2.17
CA SER A 29 -17.47 19.75 3.23
C SER A 29 -18.92 19.27 3.34
N ALA A 30 -19.65 19.66 4.39
CA ALA A 30 -21.07 19.38 4.52
C ALA A 30 -21.87 19.93 3.33
N GLU A 31 -21.55 21.16 2.87
CA GLU A 31 -22.18 21.79 1.71
C GLU A 31 -21.90 21.01 0.41
N ASP A 32 -20.65 20.54 0.24
CA ASP A 32 -20.28 19.71 -0.92
C ASP A 32 -21.03 18.38 -0.93
N MET A 33 -21.25 17.75 0.23
CA MET A 33 -22.04 16.51 0.34
C MET A 33 -23.49 16.73 -0.09
N ILE A 34 -24.11 17.83 0.37
CA ILE A 34 -25.47 18.22 -0.04
C ILE A 34 -25.54 18.45 -1.54
N ARG A 35 -24.57 19.22 -2.08
CA ARG A 35 -24.46 19.48 -3.52
C ARG A 35 -24.29 18.19 -4.32
N PHE A 36 -23.40 17.31 -3.87
CA PHE A 36 -23.17 15.99 -4.49
C PHE A 36 -24.47 15.17 -4.54
N ALA A 37 -25.15 15.02 -3.40
CA ALA A 37 -26.40 14.26 -3.31
C ALA A 37 -27.51 14.81 -4.21
N ARG A 38 -27.56 16.14 -4.39
CA ARG A 38 -28.52 16.80 -5.29
C ARG A 38 -28.19 16.58 -6.76
N LEU A 39 -26.90 16.72 -7.14
CA LEU A 39 -26.48 16.64 -8.55
C LEU A 39 -26.45 15.19 -9.05
N ALA A 40 -25.94 14.27 -8.26
CA ALA A 40 -25.86 12.87 -8.61
C ALA A 40 -27.23 12.17 -8.54
N ALA A 41 -28.12 12.61 -7.63
CA ALA A 41 -29.42 12.01 -7.34
C ALA A 41 -29.35 10.47 -7.28
N PRO A 42 -28.42 9.88 -6.48
CA PRO A 42 -28.16 8.45 -6.50
C PRO A 42 -29.23 7.66 -5.74
N ASP A 43 -29.42 6.38 -6.08
CA ASP A 43 -30.26 5.46 -5.33
C ASP A 43 -29.71 5.20 -3.92
N VAL A 44 -28.38 5.20 -3.79
CA VAL A 44 -27.67 4.96 -2.53
C VAL A 44 -26.33 5.69 -2.51
N ILE A 45 -25.93 6.16 -1.34
CA ILE A 45 -24.59 6.73 -1.10
C ILE A 45 -23.79 5.75 -0.23
N MET A 46 -22.55 5.48 -0.64
CA MET A 46 -21.58 4.71 0.15
C MET A 46 -20.40 5.59 0.53
N CYS A 47 -20.08 5.66 1.82
CA CYS A 47 -18.99 6.48 2.37
C CYS A 47 -17.83 5.56 2.78
N PRO A 48 -16.89 5.22 1.89
CA PRO A 48 -15.78 4.32 2.20
C PRO A 48 -14.72 4.98 3.10
N PHE A 49 -14.70 6.29 3.14
CA PHE A 49 -13.82 7.07 4.00
C PHE A 49 -14.46 8.44 4.28
N LEU A 50 -14.83 8.68 5.52
CA LEU A 50 -15.54 9.86 5.93
C LEU A 50 -14.76 10.62 7.00
N LYS A 51 -14.58 11.93 6.83
CA LYS A 51 -13.95 12.84 7.82
C LYS A 51 -14.97 13.76 8.47
N GLU A 52 -16.01 14.11 7.75
CA GLU A 52 -17.06 15.02 8.17
C GLU A 52 -18.34 14.23 8.45
N VAL A 53 -19.18 14.76 9.31
CA VAL A 53 -20.49 14.17 9.60
C VAL A 53 -21.40 14.32 8.38
N VAL A 54 -22.12 13.26 8.03
CA VAL A 54 -23.11 13.33 6.94
C VAL A 54 -24.25 14.27 7.34
N PRO A 55 -24.55 15.32 6.55
CA PRO A 55 -25.60 16.27 6.88
C PRO A 55 -26.97 15.61 6.97
N PRO A 56 -27.86 16.03 7.90
CA PRO A 56 -29.23 15.51 8.01
C PRO A 56 -29.98 15.52 6.67
N GLU A 57 -29.85 16.59 5.90
CA GLU A 57 -30.50 16.74 4.59
C GLU A 57 -30.08 15.62 3.61
N VAL A 58 -28.84 15.14 3.67
CA VAL A 58 -28.38 14.01 2.85
C VAL A 58 -28.99 12.70 3.36
N CYS A 59 -29.01 12.47 4.69
CA CYS A 59 -29.56 11.27 5.31
C CYS A 59 -31.07 11.12 5.03
N GLU A 60 -31.81 12.24 5.04
CA GLU A 60 -33.27 12.27 4.78
C GLU A 60 -33.60 12.03 3.31
N ARG A 61 -32.72 12.48 2.42
CA ARG A 61 -32.94 12.40 0.97
C ARG A 61 -32.56 11.04 0.38
N THR A 62 -31.43 10.49 0.82
CA THR A 62 -30.84 9.30 0.18
C THR A 62 -30.30 8.35 1.23
N THR A 63 -30.62 7.07 1.11
CA THR A 63 -30.03 6.04 1.99
C THR A 63 -28.51 6.08 1.86
N THR A 64 -27.84 6.38 2.98
CA THR A 64 -26.39 6.56 3.05
C THR A 64 -25.78 5.53 3.99
N TRP A 65 -24.79 4.78 3.51
CA TRP A 65 -24.06 3.78 4.26
C TRP A 65 -22.63 4.22 4.56
N ILE A 66 -22.27 4.23 5.84
CA ILE A 66 -20.89 4.49 6.31
C ILE A 66 -20.18 3.15 6.42
N LEU A 67 -19.02 3.03 5.79
CA LEU A 67 -18.13 1.87 5.91
C LEU A 67 -17.24 2.06 7.14
N HIS A 68 -17.76 1.71 8.31
CA HIS A 68 -17.05 1.87 9.57
C HIS A 68 -16.08 0.69 9.81
N PRO A 69 -14.75 0.92 9.95
CA PRO A 69 -13.75 -0.13 10.13
C PRO A 69 -13.74 -0.63 11.59
N GLY A 70 -14.88 -1.08 12.08
CA GLY A 70 -15.14 -1.53 13.43
C GLY A 70 -16.08 -2.73 13.48
N ILE A 71 -16.04 -3.46 14.59
CA ILE A 71 -17.02 -4.52 14.89
C ILE A 71 -18.38 -3.90 15.21
N ARG A 72 -19.44 -4.73 15.16
CA ARG A 72 -20.81 -4.27 15.50
C ARG A 72 -20.85 -3.57 16.85
N GLY A 73 -21.37 -2.34 16.85
CA GLY A 73 -21.48 -1.49 18.04
C GLY A 73 -20.23 -0.68 18.35
N ASP A 74 -19.12 -0.86 17.62
CA ASP A 74 -17.99 0.04 17.70
C ASP A 74 -18.33 1.38 17.03
N ARG A 75 -17.86 2.49 17.63
CA ARG A 75 -18.14 3.85 17.18
C ARG A 75 -16.94 4.75 17.40
N GLY A 76 -16.81 5.75 16.54
CA GLY A 76 -15.81 6.80 16.67
C GLY A 76 -14.68 6.72 15.60
N PRO A 77 -13.90 7.80 15.47
CA PRO A 77 -13.08 8.05 14.27
C PRO A 77 -11.76 7.25 14.21
N SER A 78 -11.35 6.55 15.26
CA SER A 78 -10.06 5.85 15.32
C SER A 78 -10.20 4.36 15.67
N SER A 79 -11.31 3.76 15.28
CA SER A 79 -11.73 2.41 15.61
C SER A 79 -10.59 1.36 15.42
N LEU A 80 -10.06 1.25 14.21
CA LEU A 80 -9.01 0.28 13.90
C LEU A 80 -7.67 0.58 14.62
N SER A 81 -7.32 1.85 14.79
CA SER A 81 -6.14 2.25 15.56
C SER A 81 -6.23 1.79 17.02
N TRP A 82 -7.41 1.92 17.63
CA TRP A 82 -7.66 1.41 18.99
C TRP A 82 -7.55 -0.10 19.06
N ALA A 83 -8.09 -0.81 18.05
CA ALA A 83 -8.01 -2.28 18.01
C ALA A 83 -6.55 -2.77 17.98
N ILE A 84 -5.69 -2.13 17.18
CA ILE A 84 -4.25 -2.44 17.13
C ILE A 84 -3.58 -2.11 18.47
N LEU A 85 -3.86 -0.92 19.04
CA LEU A 85 -3.24 -0.47 20.28
C LEU A 85 -3.62 -1.37 21.47
N GLU A 86 -4.89 -1.78 21.53
CA GLU A 86 -5.42 -2.67 22.59
C GLU A 86 -5.06 -4.15 22.36
N GLY A 87 -4.53 -4.48 21.17
CA GLY A 87 -4.15 -5.86 20.83
C GLY A 87 -5.36 -6.79 20.66
N GLU A 88 -6.45 -6.27 20.11
CA GLU A 88 -7.68 -7.04 19.89
C GLU A 88 -7.41 -8.23 18.94
N PRO A 89 -7.76 -9.46 19.31
CA PRO A 89 -7.47 -10.64 18.48
C PRO A 89 -8.39 -10.77 17.27
N LYS A 90 -9.52 -10.07 17.26
CA LYS A 90 -10.52 -10.03 16.18
C LYS A 90 -11.01 -8.61 15.99
N TRP A 91 -11.23 -8.24 14.77
CA TRP A 91 -11.84 -6.97 14.42
C TRP A 91 -12.80 -7.13 13.26
N GLY A 92 -13.27 -6.02 12.65
CA GLY A 92 -14.22 -6.12 11.58
C GLY A 92 -14.45 -4.82 10.82
N LEU A 93 -15.35 -4.91 9.86
CA LEU A 93 -15.99 -3.80 9.19
C LEU A 93 -17.48 -3.94 9.36
N THR A 94 -18.16 -2.84 9.71
CA THR A 94 -19.62 -2.75 9.81
C THR A 94 -20.09 -1.63 8.90
N MET A 95 -21.05 -1.92 8.03
CA MET A 95 -21.76 -0.90 7.28
C MET A 95 -22.93 -0.40 8.12
N VAL A 96 -22.84 0.86 8.52
CA VAL A 96 -23.80 1.53 9.38
C VAL A 96 -24.57 2.54 8.55
N ARG A 97 -25.91 2.57 8.70
CA ARG A 97 -26.72 3.60 8.07
C ARG A 97 -26.43 4.95 8.71
N ALA A 98 -26.13 5.95 7.88
CA ALA A 98 -26.02 7.32 8.35
C ALA A 98 -27.40 7.82 8.80
N GLU A 99 -27.46 8.31 10.04
CA GLU A 99 -28.64 8.92 10.63
C GLU A 99 -28.26 10.30 11.19
N PRO A 100 -29.20 11.25 11.23
CA PRO A 100 -28.94 12.54 11.89
C PRO A 100 -28.47 12.32 13.33
N ALA A 101 -27.27 12.78 13.64
CA ALA A 101 -26.67 12.65 14.97
C ALA A 101 -26.59 14.03 15.63
N SER A 102 -27.04 14.11 16.87
CA SER A 102 -27.02 15.34 17.68
C SER A 102 -25.76 15.44 18.54
N THR A 103 -25.13 14.30 18.82
CA THR A 103 -23.91 14.22 19.63
C THR A 103 -22.84 13.33 18.95
N PRO A 104 -21.56 13.54 19.27
CA PRO A 104 -20.49 12.67 18.78
C PRO A 104 -20.65 11.18 19.15
N GLU A 105 -21.31 10.90 20.27
CA GLU A 105 -21.55 9.53 20.75
C GLU A 105 -22.64 8.80 19.94
N GLU A 106 -23.48 9.54 19.24
CA GLU A 106 -24.52 8.99 18.34
C GLU A 106 -23.97 8.64 16.97
N LEU A 107 -22.80 9.20 16.60
CA LEU A 107 -22.15 8.87 15.32
C LEU A 107 -21.87 7.37 15.24
N ASP A 108 -22.01 6.81 14.04
CA ASP A 108 -21.87 5.37 13.76
C ASP A 108 -22.83 4.47 14.58
N GLY A 109 -23.90 5.05 15.16
CA GLY A 109 -24.89 4.35 16.00
C GLY A 109 -26.12 3.87 15.25
N GLY A 110 -26.25 4.12 13.96
CA GLY A 110 -27.40 3.75 13.13
C GLY A 110 -27.56 2.24 12.91
N ASN A 111 -28.57 1.89 12.13
CA ASN A 111 -28.85 0.50 11.79
C ASN A 111 -27.69 -0.16 11.05
N VAL A 112 -27.46 -1.44 11.36
CA VAL A 112 -26.41 -2.26 10.73
C VAL A 112 -26.96 -2.92 9.46
N GLY A 113 -26.35 -2.59 8.31
CA GLY A 113 -26.72 -3.17 7.02
C GLY A 113 -26.03 -4.50 6.72
N ALA A 114 -24.74 -4.53 6.89
CA ALA A 114 -23.90 -5.71 6.70
C ALA A 114 -22.63 -5.59 7.55
N TRP A 115 -21.95 -6.71 7.81
CA TRP A 115 -20.69 -6.71 8.55
C TRP A 115 -19.83 -7.91 8.18
N ARG A 116 -18.52 -7.77 8.36
CA ARG A 116 -17.55 -8.86 8.29
C ARG A 116 -16.58 -8.75 9.46
N GLU A 117 -16.22 -9.89 10.03
CA GLU A 117 -15.21 -10.00 11.08
C GLU A 117 -14.00 -10.77 10.56
N PHE A 118 -12.81 -10.40 11.02
CA PHE A 118 -11.56 -11.05 10.64
C PHE A 118 -10.62 -11.16 11.85
N ALA A 119 -9.72 -12.13 11.82
CA ALA A 119 -8.64 -12.24 12.79
C ALA A 119 -7.65 -11.09 12.59
N MET A 120 -7.26 -10.41 13.69
CA MET A 120 -6.24 -9.35 13.64
C MET A 120 -4.86 -9.96 13.61
N PRO A 121 -4.02 -9.65 12.60
CA PRO A 121 -2.63 -10.06 12.62
C PRO A 121 -1.87 -9.33 13.73
N ALA A 122 -1.10 -10.08 14.54
CA ALA A 122 -0.46 -9.56 15.76
C ALA A 122 0.56 -8.41 15.52
N GLU A 123 1.16 -8.37 14.34
CA GLU A 123 2.25 -7.42 14.01
C GLU A 123 1.91 -6.54 12.79
N ALA A 124 0.63 -6.51 12.34
CA ALA A 124 0.25 -5.73 11.18
C ALA A 124 0.14 -4.23 11.49
N THR A 125 0.57 -3.43 10.55
CA THR A 125 0.35 -1.98 10.56
C THR A 125 -1.10 -1.66 10.23
N LEU A 126 -1.53 -0.45 10.58
CA LEU A 126 -2.85 0.07 10.21
C LEU A 126 -3.11 -0.06 8.70
N GLY A 127 -2.12 0.31 7.88
CA GLY A 127 -2.23 0.22 6.41
C GLY A 127 -2.39 -1.21 5.91
N GLU A 128 -1.67 -2.17 6.49
CA GLU A 128 -1.80 -3.60 6.14
C GLU A 128 -3.18 -4.15 6.50
N VAL A 129 -3.71 -3.84 7.69
CA VAL A 129 -5.05 -4.28 8.06
C VAL A 129 -6.10 -3.69 7.13
N TYR A 130 -5.97 -2.40 6.77
CA TYR A 130 -6.85 -1.80 5.77
C TYR A 130 -6.78 -2.53 4.43
N ALA A 131 -5.60 -2.71 3.86
CA ALA A 131 -5.44 -3.29 2.53
C ALA A 131 -5.82 -4.78 2.47
N GLN A 132 -5.47 -5.55 3.52
CA GLN A 132 -5.59 -7.00 3.50
C GLN A 132 -6.93 -7.52 4.03
N HIS A 133 -7.64 -6.75 4.89
CA HIS A 133 -8.85 -7.23 5.58
C HIS A 133 -10.04 -6.27 5.43
N VAL A 134 -9.82 -4.95 5.64
CA VAL A 134 -10.94 -3.98 5.60
C VAL A 134 -11.46 -3.79 4.17
N VAL A 135 -10.58 -3.70 3.17
CA VAL A 135 -10.99 -3.51 1.77
C VAL A 135 -11.81 -4.68 1.24
N PRO A 136 -11.39 -5.96 1.38
CA PRO A 136 -12.21 -7.10 1.00
C PRO A 136 -13.58 -7.12 1.71
N ALA A 137 -13.57 -6.92 3.03
CA ALA A 137 -14.79 -6.86 3.83
C ALA A 137 -15.74 -5.75 3.37
N ALA A 138 -15.19 -4.59 2.97
CA ALA A 138 -15.98 -3.46 2.47
C ALA A 138 -16.68 -3.79 1.15
N ILE A 139 -15.98 -4.43 0.22
CA ILE A 139 -16.54 -4.85 -1.08
C ILE A 139 -17.65 -5.88 -0.85
N ASP A 140 -17.41 -6.89 -0.01
CA ASP A 140 -18.40 -7.91 0.30
C ASP A 140 -19.66 -7.34 0.97
N CYS A 141 -19.48 -6.45 1.95
CA CYS A 141 -20.60 -5.80 2.62
C CYS A 141 -21.39 -4.88 1.67
N ALA A 142 -20.71 -4.15 0.80
CA ALA A 142 -21.35 -3.29 -0.19
C ALA A 142 -22.21 -4.11 -1.16
N ARG A 143 -21.68 -5.21 -1.69
CA ARG A 143 -22.42 -6.15 -2.55
C ARG A 143 -23.65 -6.72 -1.84
N GLU A 144 -23.51 -7.12 -0.57
CA GLU A 144 -24.62 -7.63 0.22
C GLU A 144 -25.74 -6.59 0.38
N ILE A 145 -25.39 -5.33 0.69
CA ILE A 145 -26.38 -4.25 0.83
C ILE A 145 -27.06 -3.98 -0.50
N LEU A 146 -26.32 -3.87 -1.60
CA LEU A 146 -26.89 -3.62 -2.91
C LEU A 146 -27.84 -4.76 -3.36
N ALA A 147 -27.46 -6.02 -3.11
CA ALA A 147 -28.33 -7.17 -3.37
C ALA A 147 -29.62 -7.13 -2.54
N ARG A 148 -29.55 -6.72 -1.27
CA ARG A 148 -30.72 -6.55 -0.41
C ARG A 148 -31.60 -5.38 -0.88
N MET A 149 -31.02 -4.25 -1.24
CA MET A 149 -31.74 -3.08 -1.76
C MET A 149 -32.39 -3.35 -3.14
N ALA A 150 -31.80 -4.23 -3.96
CA ALA A 150 -32.41 -4.66 -5.22
C ALA A 150 -33.70 -5.46 -5.00
N ILE A 151 -33.85 -6.17 -3.87
CA ILE A 151 -35.06 -6.92 -3.48
C ILE A 151 -36.03 -5.99 -2.75
N ASP A 152 -35.53 -5.20 -1.81
CA ASP A 152 -36.30 -4.26 -1.00
C ASP A 152 -35.62 -2.88 -1.05
N PRO A 153 -36.05 -1.96 -1.91
CA PRO A 153 -35.48 -0.61 -2.00
C PRO A 153 -35.57 0.20 -0.70
N ALA A 154 -36.45 -0.18 0.22
CA ALA A 154 -36.61 0.42 1.54
C ALA A 154 -35.68 -0.22 2.59
N TYR A 155 -34.80 -1.14 2.19
CA TYR A 155 -33.87 -1.77 3.12
C TYR A 155 -33.02 -0.74 3.84
N HIS A 156 -33.07 -0.72 5.17
CA HIS A 156 -32.39 0.23 6.03
C HIS A 156 -31.60 -0.44 7.17
N GLY A 157 -31.35 -1.75 7.04
CA GLY A 157 -30.57 -2.52 8.01
C GLY A 157 -31.38 -2.93 9.23
N MET A 158 -30.66 -3.50 10.20
CA MET A 158 -31.23 -3.98 11.46
C MET A 158 -30.78 -3.10 12.62
N PRO A 159 -31.67 -2.78 13.58
CA PRO A 159 -31.25 -2.03 14.77
C PRO A 159 -30.14 -2.75 15.52
N LEU A 160 -29.14 -2.00 16.01
CA LEU A 160 -28.02 -2.57 16.76
C LEU A 160 -28.48 -3.41 17.96
N ALA A 161 -29.56 -2.99 18.62
CA ALA A 161 -30.15 -3.71 19.76
C ALA A 161 -30.60 -5.14 19.41
N SER A 162 -30.95 -5.44 18.14
CA SER A 162 -31.36 -6.78 17.70
C SER A 162 -30.22 -7.81 17.77
N PHE A 163 -28.95 -7.37 17.83
CA PHE A 163 -27.79 -8.26 17.95
C PHE A 163 -27.50 -8.69 19.39
N GLY A 164 -28.12 -8.06 20.39
CA GLY A 164 -27.93 -8.41 21.80
C GLY A 164 -26.46 -8.46 22.21
N ARG A 165 -26.03 -9.57 22.82
CA ARG A 165 -24.64 -9.77 23.26
C ARG A 165 -23.62 -9.92 22.14
N ALA A 166 -24.04 -10.04 20.89
CA ALA A 166 -23.14 -10.12 19.74
C ALA A 166 -22.65 -8.72 19.27
N ALA A 167 -23.27 -7.63 19.76
CA ALA A 167 -22.81 -6.27 19.57
C ALA A 167 -21.86 -5.88 20.71
N VAL A 168 -20.58 -6.26 20.59
CA VAL A 168 -19.58 -6.07 21.66
C VAL A 168 -18.75 -4.79 21.51
N GLY A 169 -18.98 -4.03 20.43
CA GLY A 169 -18.30 -2.76 20.20
C GLY A 169 -18.69 -1.68 21.22
N ARG A 170 -17.88 -0.65 21.30
CA ARG A 170 -18.09 0.50 22.20
C ARG A 170 -17.66 1.78 21.52
N HIS A 171 -18.12 2.92 22.02
CA HIS A 171 -17.59 4.21 21.58
C HIS A 171 -16.15 4.39 22.02
N ARG A 172 -15.29 4.84 21.09
CA ARG A 172 -13.90 5.19 21.30
C ARG A 172 -13.63 6.59 20.77
N PRO A 173 -13.01 7.48 21.56
CA PRO A 173 -12.69 8.83 21.10
C PRO A 173 -11.59 8.81 20.03
N ALA A 174 -11.35 9.94 19.37
CA ALA A 174 -10.22 10.12 18.50
C ALA A 174 -8.90 9.77 19.21
N LEU A 175 -8.08 8.94 18.60
CA LEU A 175 -6.79 8.55 19.16
C LEU A 175 -5.80 9.71 19.01
N ARG A 176 -5.31 10.21 20.15
CA ARG A 176 -4.41 11.36 20.24
C ARG A 176 -2.96 10.92 20.47
N GLN A 177 -2.02 11.81 20.18
CA GLN A 177 -0.58 11.56 20.33
C GLN A 177 -0.16 11.20 21.76
N ASP A 178 -0.84 11.72 22.78
CA ASP A 178 -0.57 11.38 24.18
C ASP A 178 -0.82 9.91 24.51
N ARG A 179 -1.82 9.29 23.86
CA ARG A 179 -2.10 7.85 23.98
C ARG A 179 -1.13 6.95 23.20
N LEU A 180 -0.50 7.49 22.18
CA LEU A 180 0.50 6.80 21.36
C LEU A 180 1.93 7.02 21.86
N ALA A 181 2.14 8.02 22.70
CA ALA A 181 3.46 8.38 23.23
C ALA A 181 4.15 7.18 23.89
N PHE A 182 5.43 7.03 23.61
CA PHE A 182 6.29 6.02 24.22
C PHE A 182 7.62 6.66 24.63
N ALA A 183 8.31 6.00 25.54
CA ALA A 183 9.70 6.27 25.86
C ALA A 183 10.59 5.17 25.29
N TRP A 184 11.84 5.48 24.96
CA TRP A 184 12.75 4.46 24.41
C TRP A 184 13.11 3.36 25.41
N ASP A 185 12.87 3.56 26.72
CA ASP A 185 12.99 2.53 27.75
C ASP A 185 11.78 1.60 27.87
N ASP A 186 10.72 1.84 27.12
CA ASP A 186 9.60 0.90 26.99
C ASP A 186 10.04 -0.41 26.33
N HIS A 187 9.25 -1.46 26.51
CA HIS A 187 9.46 -2.74 25.86
C HIS A 187 9.28 -2.61 24.33
N PRO A 188 10.16 -3.23 23.49
CA PRO A 188 10.09 -3.10 22.03
C PRO A 188 8.71 -3.42 21.45
N GLY A 189 8.02 -4.44 21.98
CA GLY A 189 6.67 -4.82 21.52
C GLY A 189 5.62 -3.74 21.78
N GLU A 190 5.77 -2.91 22.80
CA GLU A 190 4.88 -1.78 23.06
C GLU A 190 5.14 -0.63 22.08
N ILE A 191 6.42 -0.32 21.82
CA ILE A 191 6.81 0.68 20.84
C ILE A 191 6.26 0.31 19.46
N LEU A 192 6.48 -0.94 19.03
CA LEU A 192 5.95 -1.46 17.76
C LEU A 192 4.43 -1.26 17.67
N ARG A 193 3.68 -1.69 18.68
CA ARG A 193 2.22 -1.62 18.69
C ARG A 193 1.71 -0.19 18.61
N ARG A 194 2.31 0.74 19.35
CA ARG A 194 1.93 2.16 19.34
C ARG A 194 2.17 2.81 17.99
N VAL A 195 3.33 2.52 17.36
CA VAL A 195 3.64 3.06 16.03
C VAL A 195 2.80 2.39 14.93
N HIS A 196 2.51 1.08 15.03
CA HIS A 196 1.61 0.40 14.10
C HIS A 196 0.18 0.94 14.14
N ALA A 197 -0.30 1.35 15.32
CA ALA A 197 -1.63 1.94 15.50
C ALA A 197 -1.74 3.39 15.00
N ALA A 198 -0.61 4.06 14.75
CA ALA A 198 -0.55 5.50 14.51
C ALA A 198 -0.67 5.87 13.02
N PRO A 199 -1.79 6.46 12.56
CA PRO A 199 -1.93 6.87 11.15
C PRO A 199 -0.97 8.01 10.77
N PHE A 200 -0.60 8.87 11.74
CA PHE A 200 0.25 10.04 11.53
C PHE A 200 1.65 9.88 12.14
N GLY A 201 2.05 8.66 12.46
CA GLY A 201 3.27 8.35 13.18
C GLY A 201 3.23 8.79 14.65
N VAL A 202 4.24 8.42 15.42
CA VAL A 202 4.37 8.76 16.83
C VAL A 202 5.48 9.77 17.02
N ARG A 203 5.18 10.85 17.77
CA ARG A 203 6.16 11.88 18.10
C ARG A 203 7.15 11.36 19.13
N THR A 204 8.44 11.52 18.83
CA THR A 204 9.56 11.15 19.71
C THR A 204 10.81 11.94 19.30
N GLU A 205 11.95 11.63 19.91
CA GLU A 205 13.27 12.09 19.47
C GLU A 205 14.06 10.95 18.84
N LEU A 206 14.76 11.26 17.75
CA LEU A 206 15.66 10.32 17.06
C LEU A 206 16.99 11.03 16.81
N GLY A 207 18.08 10.52 17.39
CA GLY A 207 19.39 11.17 17.31
C GLY A 207 19.41 12.61 17.83
N GLY A 208 18.64 12.92 18.87
CA GLY A 208 18.52 14.26 19.45
C GLY A 208 17.61 15.22 18.64
N ARG A 209 16.90 14.76 17.63
CA ARG A 209 15.98 15.57 16.81
C ARG A 209 14.53 15.17 17.03
N PRO A 210 13.59 16.13 17.20
CA PRO A 210 12.16 15.83 17.28
C PRO A 210 11.64 15.35 15.91
N VAL A 211 10.99 14.19 15.91
CA VAL A 211 10.46 13.55 14.70
C VAL A 211 9.11 12.89 14.98
N ASN A 212 8.36 12.58 13.91
CA ASN A 212 7.36 11.53 13.97
C ASN A 212 7.96 10.27 13.32
N VAL A 213 7.93 9.14 14.02
CA VAL A 213 8.45 7.84 13.52
C VAL A 213 7.33 6.99 12.94
N TYR A 214 7.68 6.21 11.92
CA TYR A 214 6.80 5.32 11.16
C TYR A 214 7.54 4.03 10.85
N ASP A 215 6.82 3.04 10.33
CA ASP A 215 7.38 1.84 9.74
C ASP A 215 8.36 1.13 10.71
N PRO A 216 7.91 0.77 11.92
CA PRO A 216 8.76 0.12 12.88
C PRO A 216 8.83 -1.38 12.60
N HIS A 217 10.02 -1.98 12.80
CA HIS A 217 10.22 -3.41 12.64
C HIS A 217 10.93 -4.01 13.87
N PRO A 218 10.62 -5.25 14.23
CA PRO A 218 11.30 -5.90 15.34
C PRO A 218 12.79 -6.12 15.01
N HIS A 219 13.63 -6.02 16.02
CA HIS A 219 15.01 -6.44 15.93
C HIS A 219 15.13 -7.92 16.29
N ASP A 220 15.56 -8.73 15.32
CA ASP A 220 15.78 -10.16 15.53
C ASP A 220 17.23 -10.43 15.93
N VAL A 221 17.40 -11.03 17.10
CA VAL A 221 18.70 -11.41 17.66
C VAL A 221 19.08 -12.86 17.35
N SER A 222 18.39 -13.52 16.43
CA SER A 222 18.64 -14.93 16.08
C SER A 222 20.01 -15.17 15.44
N ASP A 223 20.53 -14.19 14.69
CA ASP A 223 21.84 -14.27 14.07
C ASP A 223 22.95 -13.62 14.91
N ALA A 224 24.21 -14.03 14.65
CA ALA A 224 25.36 -13.56 15.43
C ALA A 224 25.68 -12.06 15.22
N TRP A 225 25.35 -11.50 14.04
CA TRP A 225 25.55 -10.10 13.75
C TRP A 225 24.55 -9.24 14.52
N SER A 226 23.26 -9.57 14.46
CA SER A 226 22.20 -8.89 15.18
C SER A 226 22.45 -8.89 16.70
N ARG A 227 22.94 -10.02 17.27
CA ARG A 227 23.30 -10.09 18.68
C ARG A 227 24.46 -9.16 19.07
N ARG A 228 25.37 -8.84 18.13
CA ARG A 228 26.52 -7.93 18.39
C ARG A 228 26.15 -6.45 18.28
N LEU A 229 25.01 -6.11 17.69
CA LEU A 229 24.56 -4.74 17.57
C LEU A 229 24.09 -4.16 18.89
N ARG A 230 23.60 -5.01 19.81
CA ARG A 230 23.10 -4.62 21.11
C ARG A 230 24.05 -5.07 22.20
N THR A 231 24.58 -4.13 22.99
CA THR A 231 25.46 -4.40 24.14
C THR A 231 24.71 -4.13 25.45
N ARG A 232 25.25 -4.62 26.58
CA ARG A 232 24.68 -4.36 27.91
C ARG A 232 24.82 -2.89 28.35
N THR A 233 25.69 -2.13 27.70
CA THR A 233 25.98 -0.73 28.03
C THR A 233 25.21 0.26 27.17
N ASP A 234 24.49 -0.22 26.13
CA ASP A 234 23.71 0.67 25.28
C ASP A 234 22.54 1.27 26.05
N ARG A 235 22.33 2.56 25.85
CA ARG A 235 21.25 3.31 26.51
C ARG A 235 20.00 3.31 25.65
N PRO A 236 18.79 3.23 26.22
CA PRO A 236 17.56 3.46 25.48
C PRO A 236 17.61 4.77 24.68
N GLY A 237 17.16 4.76 23.43
CA GLY A 237 17.26 5.87 22.49
C GLY A 237 18.57 6.00 21.74
N GLN A 238 19.60 5.23 22.11
CA GLN A 238 20.88 5.22 21.39
C GLN A 238 20.71 4.57 20.01
N LEU A 239 21.26 5.21 18.97
CA LEU A 239 21.36 4.67 17.62
C LEU A 239 22.47 3.63 17.58
N LEU A 240 22.20 2.45 17.00
CA LEU A 240 23.10 1.30 17.01
C LEU A 240 23.65 0.95 15.62
N ALA A 241 22.81 1.09 14.60
CA ALA A 241 23.14 0.73 13.21
C ALA A 241 22.13 1.34 12.24
N HIS A 242 22.46 1.30 10.95
CA HIS A 242 21.48 1.59 9.89
C HIS A 242 21.48 0.49 8.80
N ARG A 243 20.36 0.34 8.11
CA ARG A 243 20.15 -0.64 7.03
C ARG A 243 18.93 -0.25 6.19
N ASP A 244 19.04 -0.33 4.86
CA ASP A 244 17.92 -0.13 3.94
C ASP A 244 17.13 1.17 4.18
N GLY A 245 17.82 2.24 4.60
CA GLY A 245 17.18 3.50 4.96
C GLY A 245 16.63 3.55 6.39
N ALA A 246 16.55 2.42 7.10
CA ALA A 246 16.13 2.34 8.49
C ALA A 246 17.29 2.54 9.46
N VAL A 247 16.97 2.98 10.69
CA VAL A 247 17.91 3.06 11.82
C VAL A 247 17.48 2.12 12.94
N LEU A 248 18.44 1.47 13.58
CA LEU A 248 18.22 0.62 14.75
C LEU A 248 18.40 1.44 16.02
N VAL A 249 17.40 1.43 16.89
CA VAL A 249 17.38 2.18 18.14
C VAL A 249 17.30 1.21 19.32
N ALA A 250 18.16 1.41 20.31
CA ALA A 250 18.12 0.66 21.56
C ALA A 250 16.86 0.98 22.36
N THR A 251 16.22 -0.04 22.95
CA THR A 251 15.02 0.11 23.77
C THR A 251 15.21 -0.51 25.15
N GLY A 252 14.23 -0.40 26.02
CA GLY A 252 14.20 -1.08 27.30
C GLY A 252 14.28 -2.60 27.19
N ALA A 253 14.39 -3.28 28.33
CA ALA A 253 14.52 -4.73 28.44
C ALA A 253 15.66 -5.37 27.62
N GLY A 254 16.70 -4.57 27.29
CA GLY A 254 17.82 -5.02 26.45
C GLY A 254 17.43 -5.26 24.98
N GLY A 255 16.28 -4.73 24.54
CA GLY A 255 15.77 -4.83 23.18
C GLY A 255 16.24 -3.73 22.24
N ALA A 256 15.80 -3.79 21.00
CA ALA A 256 15.96 -2.73 19.99
C ALA A 256 14.83 -2.80 18.96
N VAL A 257 14.59 -1.68 18.27
CA VAL A 257 13.57 -1.56 17.21
C VAL A 257 14.18 -0.86 16.00
N TRP A 258 13.94 -1.37 14.82
CA TRP A 258 14.21 -0.68 13.58
C TRP A 258 13.12 0.36 13.32
N ILE A 259 13.50 1.57 12.97
CA ILE A 259 12.62 2.62 12.48
C ILE A 259 12.90 2.81 11.00
N GLY A 260 11.94 2.43 10.16
CA GLY A 260 12.09 2.49 8.71
C GLY A 260 11.97 3.91 8.16
N HIS A 261 11.01 4.69 8.68
CA HIS A 261 10.72 6.03 8.19
C HIS A 261 10.53 7.04 9.33
N ALA A 262 10.91 8.28 9.05
CA ALA A 262 10.72 9.40 9.97
C ALA A 262 10.27 10.66 9.21
N LYS A 263 9.56 11.53 9.91
CA LYS A 263 9.17 12.85 9.44
C LYS A 263 9.72 13.90 10.38
N VAL A 264 10.71 14.65 9.91
CA VAL A 264 11.27 15.80 10.64
C VAL A 264 10.34 16.99 10.43
N LYS A 265 9.99 17.68 11.50
CA LYS A 265 9.24 18.93 11.40
C LYS A 265 10.20 20.05 10.96
N PRO A 266 9.97 20.73 9.83
CA PRO A 266 10.81 21.84 9.40
C PRO A 266 10.80 22.99 10.40
N ALA A 267 11.92 23.71 10.50
CA ALA A 267 12.07 24.83 11.44
C ALA A 267 11.12 26.01 11.14
N ASP A 268 10.76 26.19 9.88
CA ASP A 268 9.81 27.21 9.39
C ASP A 268 8.34 26.87 9.68
N GLY A 269 8.06 25.72 10.33
CA GLY A 269 6.71 25.25 10.60
C GLY A 269 6.01 24.62 9.39
N GLY A 270 6.72 24.48 8.26
CA GLY A 270 6.23 23.86 7.04
C GLY A 270 5.85 22.38 7.23
N ARG A 271 5.34 21.78 6.15
CA ARG A 271 4.95 20.38 6.12
C ARG A 271 6.19 19.50 5.90
N GLY A 272 6.67 18.80 6.94
CA GLY A 272 7.78 17.87 6.79
C GLY A 272 7.42 16.69 5.88
N LEU A 273 8.43 16.14 5.21
CA LEU A 273 8.32 14.95 4.38
C LEU A 273 8.56 13.68 5.20
N LYS A 274 7.83 12.62 4.86
CA LYS A 274 8.06 11.29 5.40
C LYS A 274 9.12 10.61 4.55
N LEU A 275 10.29 10.40 5.11
CA LEU A 275 11.50 9.90 4.43
C LEU A 275 12.05 8.67 5.14
N PRO A 276 12.89 7.85 4.48
CA PRO A 276 13.69 6.85 5.19
C PRO A 276 14.39 7.46 6.41
N ALA A 277 14.40 6.73 7.53
CA ALA A 277 14.79 7.29 8.84
C ALA A 277 16.23 7.82 8.88
N VAL A 278 17.13 7.31 8.03
CA VAL A 278 18.51 7.82 7.89
C VAL A 278 18.55 9.32 7.55
N HIS A 279 17.58 9.85 6.83
CA HIS A 279 17.50 11.29 6.53
C HIS A 279 17.18 12.16 7.76
N ALA A 280 16.70 11.56 8.84
CA ALA A 280 16.46 12.28 10.10
C ALA A 280 17.74 12.43 10.95
N VAL A 281 18.75 11.60 10.70
CA VAL A 281 19.99 11.50 11.51
C VAL A 281 21.28 11.55 10.67
N PRO A 282 21.41 12.44 9.68
CA PRO A 282 22.54 12.43 8.75
C PRO A 282 23.88 12.61 9.45
N ALA A 283 23.95 13.43 10.51
CA ALA A 283 25.20 13.70 11.22
C ALA A 283 25.72 12.51 12.05
N GLN A 284 24.89 11.50 12.30
CA GLN A 284 25.25 10.32 13.09
C GLN A 284 25.55 9.09 12.21
N LEU A 285 25.27 9.14 10.91
CA LEU A 285 25.39 7.95 10.03
C LEU A 285 26.82 7.42 9.94
N ASP A 286 27.82 8.31 9.89
CA ASP A 286 29.23 7.92 9.78
C ASP A 286 29.73 7.14 11.01
N ASP A 287 29.12 7.38 12.17
CA ASP A 287 29.46 6.70 13.42
C ASP A 287 28.65 5.39 13.61
N LEU A 288 27.63 5.15 12.78
CA LEU A 288 26.79 3.97 12.88
C LEU A 288 27.35 2.83 12.02
N ARG A 289 27.21 1.61 12.54
CA ARG A 289 27.51 0.41 11.76
C ARG A 289 26.52 0.26 10.63
N GLU A 290 27.00 0.36 9.40
CA GLU A 290 26.20 -0.01 8.24
C GLU A 290 26.07 -1.53 8.17
N SER A 291 24.85 -1.98 8.04
CA SER A 291 24.55 -3.37 7.73
C SER A 291 24.22 -3.51 6.26
N VAL A 292 25.22 -3.70 5.45
CA VAL A 292 25.02 -4.07 4.05
C VAL A 292 24.60 -5.54 3.99
N LEU A 293 23.35 -5.79 3.63
CA LEU A 293 22.89 -7.12 3.23
C LEU A 293 22.91 -7.17 1.72
N HIS A 294 23.83 -7.96 1.19
CA HIS A 294 23.86 -8.26 -0.24
C HIS A 294 22.63 -9.10 -0.58
N ALA A 295 21.99 -8.84 -1.73
CA ALA A 295 20.88 -9.62 -2.24
C ALA A 295 21.25 -11.11 -2.47
N ASP A 296 22.55 -11.39 -2.66
CA ASP A 296 23.13 -12.72 -2.81
C ASP A 296 23.22 -13.54 -1.51
N ARG A 297 22.97 -12.91 -0.36
CA ARG A 297 22.89 -13.63 0.92
C ARG A 297 21.46 -13.57 1.43
N PRO A 298 20.63 -14.57 1.07
CA PRO A 298 19.30 -14.67 1.65
C PRO A 298 19.43 -14.70 3.17
N LEU A 299 18.71 -13.84 3.88
CA LEU A 299 18.61 -13.93 5.32
C LEU A 299 17.96 -15.27 5.66
N HIS A 300 18.80 -16.25 5.92
CA HIS A 300 18.36 -17.52 6.43
C HIS A 300 17.80 -17.30 7.83
N ARG A 301 16.47 -17.38 7.94
CA ARG A 301 15.73 -17.61 9.19
C ARG A 301 15.70 -16.46 10.21
N GLY A 302 15.93 -15.19 9.86
CA GLY A 302 15.80 -14.09 10.80
C GLY A 302 14.67 -13.13 10.42
N ARG A 303 13.99 -12.53 11.42
CA ARG A 303 13.04 -11.42 11.28
C ARG A 303 13.77 -10.07 11.18
N ALA A 304 15.04 -10.04 10.77
CA ALA A 304 15.79 -8.81 10.62
C ALA A 304 15.12 -7.93 9.54
N HIS A 305 15.01 -6.64 9.81
CA HIS A 305 14.49 -5.69 8.83
C HIS A 305 15.28 -5.77 7.53
N GLN A 306 14.59 -6.00 6.44
CA GLN A 306 15.13 -6.07 5.10
C GLN A 306 14.03 -5.80 4.09
N VAL A 307 14.21 -4.78 3.26
CA VAL A 307 13.19 -4.35 2.28
C VAL A 307 13.11 -5.30 1.09
N ILE A 308 14.23 -5.94 0.71
CA ILE A 308 14.30 -6.92 -0.38
C ILE A 308 14.89 -8.23 0.16
N ARG A 309 14.17 -9.34 -0.05
CA ARG A 309 14.56 -10.67 0.39
C ARG A 309 14.43 -11.66 -0.76
N TYR A 310 15.43 -12.50 -0.94
CA TYR A 310 15.38 -13.63 -1.86
C TYR A 310 15.27 -14.95 -1.09
N ARG A 311 14.42 -15.84 -1.55
CA ARG A 311 14.29 -17.20 -1.03
C ARG A 311 14.02 -18.16 -2.18
N ARG A 312 14.74 -19.28 -2.21
CA ARG A 312 14.46 -20.38 -3.13
C ARG A 312 13.54 -21.40 -2.50
N GLU A 313 12.47 -21.76 -3.18
CA GLU A 313 11.57 -22.86 -2.84
C GLU A 313 11.42 -23.79 -4.04
N GLY A 314 12.05 -24.98 -3.96
CA GLY A 314 12.10 -25.90 -5.11
C GLY A 314 12.76 -25.28 -6.35
N ARG A 315 11.97 -25.15 -7.42
CA ARG A 315 12.38 -24.53 -8.69
C ARG A 315 11.93 -23.08 -8.85
N VAL A 316 11.40 -22.47 -7.82
CA VAL A 316 10.97 -21.07 -7.82
C VAL A 316 11.90 -20.23 -6.96
N GLY A 317 12.40 -19.12 -7.51
CA GLY A 317 13.07 -18.05 -6.78
C GLY A 317 12.05 -16.98 -6.35
N TRP A 318 11.84 -16.80 -5.06
CA TRP A 318 10.93 -15.79 -4.51
C TRP A 318 11.71 -14.55 -4.13
N ILE A 319 11.33 -13.41 -4.72
CA ILE A 319 11.79 -12.09 -4.30
C ILE A 319 10.64 -11.40 -3.59
N HIS A 320 10.81 -11.09 -2.32
CA HIS A 320 9.92 -10.20 -1.58
C HIS A 320 10.54 -8.81 -1.59
N ALA A 321 9.86 -7.85 -2.19
CA ALA A 321 10.32 -6.46 -2.32
C ALA A 321 9.23 -5.55 -1.76
N GLU A 322 9.42 -5.07 -0.54
CA GLU A 322 8.38 -4.42 0.27
C GLU A 322 8.79 -2.96 0.61
N PRO A 323 8.87 -2.06 -0.41
CA PRO A 323 9.15 -0.66 -0.12
C PRO A 323 7.96 -0.04 0.62
N TYR A 324 8.27 0.84 1.56
CA TYR A 324 7.23 1.49 2.37
C TYR A 324 6.21 2.22 1.50
N ASN A 325 4.92 1.92 1.69
CA ASN A 325 3.80 2.41 0.86
C ASN A 325 3.96 2.14 -0.65
N GLY A 326 4.75 1.16 -1.05
CA GLY A 326 4.98 0.83 -2.45
C GLY A 326 5.81 1.84 -3.24
N ALA A 327 6.46 2.80 -2.57
CA ALA A 327 7.25 3.85 -3.22
C ALA A 327 8.71 3.40 -3.46
N ALA A 328 9.13 3.33 -4.72
CA ALA A 328 10.43 2.84 -5.14
C ALA A 328 11.42 4.00 -5.37
N SER A 329 12.39 4.20 -4.46
CA SER A 329 13.48 5.15 -4.63
C SER A 329 14.54 4.63 -5.60
N THR A 330 15.42 5.52 -6.08
CA THR A 330 16.57 5.17 -6.93
C THR A 330 17.41 4.04 -6.31
N VAL A 331 17.71 4.15 -5.02
CA VAL A 331 18.46 3.13 -4.27
C VAL A 331 17.71 1.80 -4.20
N PHE A 332 16.41 1.83 -3.94
CA PHE A 332 15.59 0.62 -3.91
C PHE A 332 15.53 -0.06 -5.28
N CYS A 333 15.34 0.71 -6.36
CA CYS A 333 15.32 0.17 -7.73
C CYS A 333 16.64 -0.52 -8.10
N GLY A 334 17.79 0.09 -7.79
CA GLY A 334 19.11 -0.51 -8.04
C GLY A 334 19.29 -1.83 -7.27
N ARG A 335 18.87 -1.89 -6.00
CA ARG A 335 18.93 -3.13 -5.20
C ARG A 335 17.97 -4.21 -5.67
N LEU A 336 16.78 -3.83 -6.17
CA LEU A 336 15.85 -4.78 -6.76
C LEU A 336 16.39 -5.32 -8.08
N LEU A 337 17.06 -4.49 -8.88
CA LEU A 337 17.78 -4.91 -10.09
C LEU A 337 18.83 -5.98 -9.75
N ASP A 338 19.66 -5.73 -8.74
CA ASP A 338 20.67 -6.68 -8.25
C ASP A 338 20.05 -8.00 -7.79
N ALA A 339 18.92 -7.92 -7.06
CA ALA A 339 18.20 -9.11 -6.59
C ALA A 339 17.61 -9.93 -7.74
N LEU A 340 17.07 -9.27 -8.77
CA LEU A 340 16.58 -9.93 -10.00
C LEU A 340 17.71 -10.57 -10.78
N CYS A 341 18.83 -9.87 -10.96
CA CYS A 341 20.04 -10.42 -11.59
C CYS A 341 20.58 -11.63 -10.81
N TYR A 342 20.62 -11.55 -9.47
CA TYR A 342 20.99 -12.69 -8.63
C TYR A 342 20.05 -13.88 -8.82
N ALA A 343 18.72 -13.65 -8.75
CA ALA A 343 17.71 -14.68 -8.93
C ALA A 343 17.80 -15.34 -10.32
N ALA A 344 18.06 -14.55 -11.35
CA ALA A 344 18.22 -15.03 -12.73
C ALA A 344 19.41 -15.98 -12.92
N ASN A 345 20.43 -15.88 -12.07
CA ASN A 345 21.60 -16.77 -12.08
C ASN A 345 21.44 -17.99 -11.15
N GLN A 346 20.29 -18.14 -10.48
CA GLN A 346 20.03 -19.32 -9.65
C GLN A 346 19.45 -20.47 -10.50
N ASN A 347 19.66 -21.71 -10.02
CA ASN A 347 19.07 -22.90 -10.66
C ASN A 347 17.58 -23.01 -10.30
N THR A 348 16.77 -22.14 -10.88
CA THR A 348 15.29 -22.10 -10.77
C THR A 348 14.67 -22.01 -12.17
N SER A 349 13.40 -22.35 -12.30
CA SER A 349 12.65 -22.29 -13.58
C SER A 349 11.65 -21.12 -13.58
N ALA A 350 11.40 -20.53 -12.42
CA ALA A 350 10.56 -19.36 -12.30
C ALA A 350 11.14 -18.38 -11.26
N ILE A 351 10.86 -17.09 -11.46
CA ILE A 351 11.14 -16.01 -10.50
C ILE A 351 9.81 -15.33 -10.19
N ALA A 352 9.41 -15.33 -8.92
CA ALA A 352 8.21 -14.67 -8.44
C ALA A 352 8.56 -13.42 -7.64
N LEU A 353 7.99 -12.26 -7.99
CA LEU A 353 8.12 -11.01 -7.26
C LEU A 353 6.84 -10.73 -6.48
N VAL A 354 6.98 -10.67 -5.16
CA VAL A 354 5.93 -10.29 -4.21
C VAL A 354 6.21 -8.88 -3.73
N GLY A 355 5.26 -7.98 -3.89
CA GLY A 355 5.37 -6.59 -3.41
C GLY A 355 4.88 -6.40 -1.98
N GLY A 356 4.80 -5.14 -1.55
CA GLY A 356 4.34 -4.77 -0.21
C GLY A 356 2.86 -5.10 0.03
N LYS A 357 2.49 -5.30 1.29
CA LYS A 357 1.12 -5.64 1.70
C LYS A 357 0.15 -4.46 1.67
N VAL A 358 0.65 -3.22 1.76
CA VAL A 358 -0.15 -1.99 1.66
C VAL A 358 -0.39 -1.62 0.20
N ALA A 359 0.69 -1.62 -0.58
CA ALA A 359 0.67 -1.44 -2.03
C ALA A 359 1.76 -2.31 -2.64
N TRP A 360 1.47 -3.00 -3.74
CA TRP A 360 2.44 -3.81 -4.45
C TRP A 360 3.59 -2.93 -4.99
N SER A 361 3.24 -1.87 -5.68
CA SER A 361 4.12 -0.76 -6.04
C SER A 361 3.28 0.45 -6.47
N ASN A 362 3.75 1.65 -6.16
CA ASN A 362 3.18 2.94 -6.60
C ASN A 362 4.13 3.72 -7.54
N GLY A 363 5.17 3.06 -8.06
CA GLY A 363 6.19 3.70 -8.89
C GLY A 363 7.21 4.48 -8.08
N ILE A 364 7.72 5.58 -8.63
CA ILE A 364 8.83 6.39 -8.08
C ILE A 364 8.55 6.98 -6.69
N HIS A 365 9.59 7.24 -5.92
CA HIS A 365 9.48 7.76 -4.56
C HIS A 365 9.47 9.29 -4.50
N LEU A 366 8.29 9.91 -4.71
CA LEU A 366 8.13 11.37 -4.75
C LEU A 366 8.71 12.08 -3.53
N GLY A 367 8.58 11.52 -2.32
CA GLY A 367 9.11 12.16 -1.11
C GLY A 367 10.63 12.27 -1.08
N VAL A 368 11.37 11.27 -1.59
CA VAL A 368 12.83 11.32 -1.70
C VAL A 368 13.24 12.34 -2.78
N ILE A 369 12.53 12.34 -3.90
CA ILE A 369 12.74 13.31 -4.99
C ILE A 369 12.54 14.75 -4.47
N GLU A 370 11.46 15.01 -3.75
CA GLU A 370 11.15 16.34 -3.20
C GLU A 370 12.17 16.80 -2.15
N ALA A 371 12.76 15.86 -1.40
CA ALA A 371 13.75 16.15 -0.37
C ALA A 371 15.18 16.33 -0.89
N ALA A 372 15.45 15.95 -2.13
CA ALA A 372 16.81 16.02 -2.69
C ALA A 372 17.21 17.48 -2.96
N GLU A 373 18.52 17.83 -2.77
CA GLU A 373 19.07 19.14 -3.13
C GLU A 373 18.87 19.44 -4.61
N ASP A 374 19.10 18.45 -5.48
CA ASP A 374 18.73 18.46 -6.89
C ASP A 374 17.55 17.52 -7.12
N SER A 375 16.34 18.02 -6.84
CA SER A 375 15.11 17.25 -7.01
C SER A 375 14.86 16.81 -8.46
N ARG A 376 15.33 17.59 -9.44
CA ARG A 376 15.23 17.25 -10.85
C ARG A 376 16.18 16.12 -11.23
N GLY A 377 17.43 16.20 -10.76
CA GLY A 377 18.42 15.13 -10.95
C GLY A 377 17.98 13.82 -10.29
N GLU A 378 17.46 13.88 -9.06
CA GLU A 378 16.93 12.69 -8.37
C GLU A 378 15.70 12.11 -9.08
N ALA A 379 14.77 12.96 -9.53
CA ALA A 379 13.61 12.51 -10.32
C ALA A 379 14.06 11.76 -11.59
N TRP A 380 15.03 12.33 -12.30
CA TRP A 380 15.58 11.73 -13.50
C TRP A 380 16.28 10.39 -13.22
N ALA A 381 17.10 10.34 -12.18
CA ALA A 381 17.78 9.11 -11.75
C ALA A 381 16.78 8.02 -11.35
N ASN A 382 15.71 8.39 -10.62
CA ASN A 382 14.70 7.45 -10.18
C ASN A 382 13.89 6.87 -11.36
N ILE A 383 13.54 7.72 -12.33
CA ILE A 383 12.84 7.28 -13.56
C ILE A 383 13.72 6.32 -14.36
N GLN A 384 15.01 6.65 -14.55
CA GLN A 384 15.93 5.75 -15.23
C GLN A 384 16.07 4.41 -14.51
N ALA A 385 16.17 4.42 -13.17
CA ALA A 385 16.32 3.21 -12.38
C ALA A 385 15.08 2.30 -12.41
N ILE A 386 13.86 2.86 -12.46
CA ILE A 386 12.65 2.03 -12.60
C ILE A 386 12.50 1.49 -14.04
N ASP A 387 12.95 2.26 -15.03
CA ASP A 387 13.00 1.81 -16.42
C ASP A 387 14.00 0.66 -16.64
N ASP A 388 15.15 0.71 -15.94
CA ASP A 388 16.11 -0.41 -15.95
C ASP A 388 15.49 -1.70 -15.41
N LEU A 389 14.63 -1.61 -14.38
CA LEU A 389 13.86 -2.75 -13.87
C LEU A 389 12.89 -3.29 -14.93
N ALA A 390 12.14 -2.41 -15.59
CA ALA A 390 11.17 -2.79 -16.62
C ALA A 390 11.88 -3.48 -17.80
N GLU A 391 13.00 -2.92 -18.26
CA GLU A 391 13.80 -3.47 -19.34
C GLU A 391 14.38 -4.84 -18.96
N LEU A 392 14.93 -4.99 -17.75
CA LEU A 392 15.43 -6.28 -17.26
C LEU A 392 14.31 -7.32 -17.23
N LEU A 393 13.13 -7.01 -16.70
CA LEU A 393 12.00 -7.93 -16.63
C LEU A 393 11.52 -8.37 -18.00
N VAL A 394 11.38 -7.44 -18.95
CA VAL A 394 11.02 -7.74 -20.34
C VAL A 394 12.07 -8.64 -21.02
N ASN A 395 13.35 -8.44 -20.75
CA ASN A 395 14.44 -9.26 -21.27
C ASN A 395 14.50 -10.65 -20.61
N LEU A 396 14.31 -10.75 -19.28
CA LEU A 396 14.25 -12.04 -18.57
C LEU A 396 13.09 -12.91 -19.08
N ALA A 397 11.90 -12.31 -19.25
CA ALA A 397 10.75 -12.98 -19.82
C ALA A 397 11.02 -13.58 -21.22
N ARG A 398 11.97 -13.01 -21.97
CA ARG A 398 12.39 -13.46 -23.30
C ARG A 398 13.66 -14.31 -23.30
N GLY A 399 14.20 -14.65 -22.14
CA GLY A 399 15.42 -15.47 -21.99
C GLY A 399 16.70 -14.79 -22.46
N ARG A 400 16.73 -13.45 -22.49
CA ARG A 400 17.93 -12.68 -22.83
C ARG A 400 18.82 -12.46 -21.61
N HIS A 401 20.12 -12.52 -21.82
CA HIS A 401 21.14 -12.27 -20.80
C HIS A 401 21.13 -13.24 -19.61
N VAL A 402 20.55 -14.42 -19.76
CA VAL A 402 20.48 -15.46 -18.72
C VAL A 402 20.93 -16.81 -19.26
N PRO A 403 21.59 -17.64 -18.42
CA PRO A 403 22.01 -19.00 -18.84
C PRO A 403 20.84 -19.92 -19.15
N GLN A 404 19.72 -19.73 -18.47
CA GLN A 404 18.49 -20.48 -18.64
C GLN A 404 17.30 -19.54 -18.46
N ARG A 405 16.33 -19.62 -19.39
CA ARG A 405 15.08 -18.86 -19.26
C ARG A 405 14.30 -19.29 -18.01
N GLN A 406 13.83 -18.30 -17.27
CA GLN A 406 12.95 -18.46 -16.13
C GLN A 406 11.64 -17.72 -16.41
N THR A 407 10.50 -18.31 -16.06
CA THR A 407 9.21 -17.61 -16.14
C THR A 407 9.12 -16.60 -15.03
N THR A 408 8.89 -15.34 -15.39
CA THR A 408 8.73 -14.26 -14.41
C THR A 408 7.27 -14.11 -13.97
N ILE A 409 7.02 -13.96 -12.67
CA ILE A 409 5.67 -13.94 -12.08
C ILE A 409 5.54 -12.72 -11.17
N ALA A 410 4.59 -11.83 -11.46
CA ALA A 410 4.18 -10.79 -10.54
C ALA A 410 3.06 -11.33 -9.62
N VAL A 411 3.23 -11.22 -8.30
CA VAL A 411 2.24 -11.66 -7.30
C VAL A 411 1.66 -10.44 -6.61
N LEU A 412 0.48 -10.02 -7.05
CA LEU A 412 -0.21 -8.82 -6.59
C LEU A 412 -1.16 -9.16 -5.44
N SER A 413 -0.64 -9.17 -4.22
CA SER A 413 -1.42 -9.32 -2.99
C SER A 413 -2.08 -8.00 -2.54
N SER A 414 -1.72 -6.86 -3.14
CA SER A 414 -2.22 -5.53 -2.87
C SER A 414 -2.26 -4.69 -4.15
N SER A 415 -2.90 -3.52 -4.10
CA SER A 415 -3.08 -2.64 -5.26
C SER A 415 -1.77 -2.13 -5.84
N ALA A 416 -1.76 -1.86 -7.14
CA ALA A 416 -0.64 -1.26 -7.86
C ALA A 416 -1.07 0.05 -8.54
N GLY A 417 -0.23 1.10 -8.45
CA GLY A 417 -0.51 2.42 -9.02
C GLY A 417 0.61 2.94 -9.89
N ALA A 418 0.26 3.82 -10.82
CA ALA A 418 1.17 4.50 -11.73
C ALA A 418 2.20 3.53 -12.36
N GLY A 419 3.50 3.82 -12.22
CA GLY A 419 4.58 2.96 -12.70
C GLY A 419 4.57 1.55 -12.15
N GLY A 420 4.07 1.35 -10.91
CA GLY A 420 3.92 0.01 -10.34
C GLY A 420 2.90 -0.85 -11.09
N ALA A 421 1.79 -0.25 -11.56
CA ALA A 421 0.80 -0.98 -12.36
C ALA A 421 1.38 -1.37 -13.72
N VAL A 422 2.15 -0.49 -14.36
CA VAL A 422 2.83 -0.80 -15.64
C VAL A 422 3.92 -1.84 -15.45
N LEU A 423 4.74 -1.72 -14.40
CA LEU A 423 5.82 -2.67 -14.11
C LEU A 423 5.28 -4.11 -13.97
N SER A 424 4.06 -4.28 -13.40
CA SER A 424 3.45 -5.61 -13.32
C SER A 424 3.20 -6.24 -14.70
N ALA A 425 2.94 -5.43 -15.72
CA ALA A 425 2.74 -5.91 -17.09
C ALA A 425 4.02 -6.38 -17.80
N CYS A 426 5.21 -6.10 -17.23
CA CYS A 426 6.50 -6.56 -17.77
C CYS A 426 6.78 -8.05 -17.48
N PHE A 427 6.02 -8.69 -16.60
CA PHE A 427 6.18 -10.10 -16.24
C PHE A 427 5.49 -11.04 -17.23
N ASP A 428 5.95 -12.31 -17.29
CA ASP A 428 5.27 -13.36 -18.09
C ASP A 428 3.86 -13.64 -17.56
N LEU A 429 3.70 -13.64 -16.23
CA LEU A 429 2.44 -13.91 -15.54
C LEU A 429 2.18 -12.88 -14.45
N VAL A 430 0.91 -12.51 -14.34
CA VAL A 430 0.40 -11.62 -13.29
C VAL A 430 -0.70 -12.34 -12.52
N LEU A 431 -0.43 -12.65 -11.25
CA LEU A 431 -1.37 -13.26 -10.31
C LEU A 431 -1.92 -12.16 -9.39
N ALA A 432 -3.23 -12.07 -9.24
CA ALA A 432 -3.86 -10.99 -8.49
C ALA A 432 -4.92 -11.46 -7.50
N ARG A 433 -5.06 -10.76 -6.36
CA ARG A 433 -6.23 -10.89 -5.47
C ARG A 433 -7.44 -10.16 -6.09
N PRO A 434 -8.67 -10.61 -5.84
CA PRO A 434 -9.86 -10.01 -6.46
C PRO A 434 -10.20 -8.62 -5.92
N SER A 435 -9.84 -8.27 -4.67
CA SER A 435 -10.20 -7.01 -4.01
C SER A 435 -9.17 -5.89 -4.16
N ILE A 436 -8.17 -6.06 -5.00
CA ILE A 436 -7.19 -4.99 -5.30
C ILE A 436 -7.66 -4.11 -6.46
N SER A 437 -6.90 -3.06 -6.76
CA SER A 437 -7.07 -2.25 -7.97
C SER A 437 -5.74 -1.99 -8.66
N LEU A 438 -5.76 -1.89 -9.98
CA LEU A 438 -4.66 -1.38 -10.79
C LEU A 438 -5.07 0.00 -11.32
N ASN A 439 -4.17 0.99 -11.21
CA ASN A 439 -4.47 2.33 -11.69
C ASN A 439 -3.27 2.97 -12.39
N TYR A 440 -3.39 3.28 -13.67
CA TYR A 440 -2.33 3.78 -14.56
C TYR A 440 -2.27 5.31 -14.59
N HIS A 441 -2.36 5.98 -13.44
CA HIS A 441 -2.64 7.42 -13.30
C HIS A 441 -1.38 8.31 -13.22
N TYR A 442 -0.56 8.36 -14.24
CA TYR A 442 0.60 9.26 -14.29
C TYR A 442 0.21 10.73 -14.41
N GLY A 443 -0.83 11.04 -15.17
CA GLY A 443 -1.25 12.41 -15.48
C GLY A 443 -1.69 13.22 -14.25
N ALA A 444 -2.17 12.55 -13.18
CA ALA A 444 -2.47 13.20 -11.91
C ALA A 444 -1.24 13.86 -11.26
N MET A 445 -0.04 13.41 -11.65
CA MET A 445 1.25 13.95 -11.20
C MET A 445 1.91 14.84 -12.25
N GLY A 446 1.25 15.11 -13.38
CA GLY A 446 1.82 15.85 -14.52
C GLY A 446 2.90 15.10 -15.27
N LEU A 447 2.92 13.76 -15.18
CA LEU A 447 3.92 12.90 -15.79
C LEU A 447 3.33 12.08 -16.94
N SER A 448 4.11 11.87 -18.00
CA SER A 448 3.74 11.03 -19.13
C SER A 448 3.83 9.53 -18.82
N GLY A 449 4.68 9.15 -17.86
CA GLY A 449 4.97 7.75 -17.50
C GLY A 449 6.10 7.12 -18.32
N SER A 450 6.69 6.09 -17.74
CA SER A 450 7.80 5.30 -18.31
C SER A 450 7.52 3.80 -18.17
N GLU A 451 8.50 3.00 -17.75
CA GLU A 451 8.41 1.56 -17.51
C GLU A 451 8.05 0.74 -18.75
N LEU A 452 8.46 1.20 -19.94
CA LEU A 452 8.12 0.59 -21.24
C LEU A 452 6.59 0.49 -21.47
N ARG A 453 5.78 1.42 -20.89
CA ARG A 453 4.32 1.41 -21.01
C ARG A 453 3.82 1.38 -22.45
N SER A 454 4.53 2.05 -23.37
CA SER A 454 4.18 2.10 -24.81
C SER A 454 4.50 0.80 -25.54
N LEU A 455 5.19 -0.13 -24.90
CA LEU A 455 5.44 -1.48 -25.38
C LEU A 455 4.54 -2.50 -24.68
N VAL A 456 4.60 -2.56 -23.32
CA VAL A 456 4.03 -3.68 -22.58
C VAL A 456 2.50 -3.62 -22.50
N LEU A 457 1.90 -2.43 -22.40
CA LEU A 457 0.44 -2.32 -22.37
C LEU A 457 -0.22 -2.71 -23.70
N PRO A 458 0.23 -2.21 -24.87
CA PRO A 458 -0.29 -2.68 -26.16
C PRO A 458 -0.09 -4.16 -26.40
N LEU A 459 1.06 -4.72 -26.01
CA LEU A 459 1.33 -6.16 -26.15
C LEU A 459 0.36 -7.04 -25.37
N ARG A 460 -0.06 -6.58 -24.17
CA ARG A 460 -0.97 -7.33 -23.30
C ARG A 460 -2.44 -7.05 -23.60
N ALA A 461 -2.82 -5.77 -23.71
CA ALA A 461 -4.21 -5.35 -23.78
C ALA A 461 -4.67 -4.89 -25.17
N GLY A 462 -3.75 -4.77 -26.13
CA GLY A 462 -3.99 -4.14 -27.43
C GLY A 462 -3.92 -2.61 -27.37
N GLU A 463 -3.68 -1.98 -28.52
CA GLU A 463 -3.44 -0.52 -28.66
C GLU A 463 -4.59 0.33 -28.10
N GLN A 464 -5.83 -0.03 -28.43
CA GLN A 464 -7.00 0.75 -28.03
C GLN A 464 -7.21 0.74 -26.51
N ALA A 465 -7.10 -0.43 -25.87
CA ALA A 465 -7.26 -0.55 -24.43
C ALA A 465 -6.11 0.12 -23.69
N ALA A 466 -4.88 -0.02 -24.17
CA ALA A 466 -3.70 0.65 -23.62
C ALA A 466 -3.85 2.17 -23.65
N ALA A 467 -4.32 2.75 -24.76
CA ALA A 467 -4.57 4.18 -24.88
C ALA A 467 -5.66 4.64 -23.90
N ARG A 468 -6.74 3.88 -23.76
CA ARG A 468 -7.83 4.21 -22.80
C ARG A 468 -7.33 4.19 -21.35
N LEU A 469 -6.59 3.19 -20.92
CA LEU A 469 -6.05 3.07 -19.56
C LEU A 469 -5.22 4.31 -19.17
N LEU A 470 -4.38 4.77 -20.09
CA LEU A 470 -3.50 5.92 -19.87
C LEU A 470 -4.23 7.28 -19.92
N THR A 471 -5.35 7.34 -20.66
CA THR A 471 -6.14 8.59 -20.83
C THR A 471 -7.20 8.75 -19.74
N GLU A 472 -7.98 7.68 -19.48
CA GLU A 472 -9.07 7.70 -18.50
C GLU A 472 -8.54 7.71 -17.06
N GLN A 473 -7.39 7.08 -16.80
CA GLN A 473 -6.72 7.04 -15.49
C GLN A 473 -7.65 6.54 -14.37
N LEU A 474 -8.57 5.66 -14.73
CA LEU A 474 -9.53 5.06 -13.80
C LEU A 474 -8.97 3.79 -13.17
N PRO A 475 -9.34 3.48 -11.92
CA PRO A 475 -9.01 2.19 -11.32
C PRO A 475 -9.63 1.03 -12.10
N VAL A 476 -8.86 -0.02 -12.29
CA VAL A 476 -9.29 -1.26 -12.98
C VAL A 476 -9.36 -2.39 -11.96
N SER A 477 -10.47 -3.14 -11.94
CA SER A 477 -10.60 -4.35 -11.13
C SER A 477 -9.72 -5.48 -11.69
N PRO A 478 -9.27 -6.45 -10.88
CA PRO A 478 -8.55 -7.61 -11.39
C PRO A 478 -9.33 -8.40 -12.45
N ALA A 479 -10.66 -8.48 -12.34
CA ALA A 479 -11.51 -9.14 -13.33
C ALA A 479 -11.51 -8.40 -14.68
N ALA A 480 -11.63 -7.06 -14.66
CA ALA A 480 -11.49 -6.25 -15.86
C ALA A 480 -10.07 -6.34 -16.46
N ALA A 481 -9.04 -6.28 -15.60
CA ALA A 481 -7.66 -6.43 -15.99
C ALA A 481 -7.38 -7.81 -16.63
N GLN A 482 -8.01 -8.87 -16.14
CA GLN A 482 -7.91 -10.21 -16.71
C GLN A 482 -8.53 -10.28 -18.10
N ARG A 483 -9.70 -9.68 -18.32
CA ARG A 483 -10.31 -9.60 -19.66
C ARG A 483 -9.45 -8.81 -20.66
N LEU A 484 -8.69 -7.84 -20.16
CA LEU A 484 -7.75 -7.06 -20.96
C LEU A 484 -6.37 -7.76 -21.16
N GLY A 485 -6.14 -8.91 -20.54
CA GLY A 485 -4.86 -9.60 -20.61
C GLY A 485 -3.76 -9.02 -19.70
N LEU A 486 -4.09 -8.08 -18.81
CA LEU A 486 -3.15 -7.46 -17.86
C LEU A 486 -2.95 -8.31 -16.59
N VAL A 487 -3.93 -9.15 -16.25
CA VAL A 487 -3.87 -10.15 -15.19
C VAL A 487 -4.10 -11.52 -15.82
N ASP A 488 -3.28 -12.51 -15.47
CA ASP A 488 -3.39 -13.87 -16.04
C ASP A 488 -4.28 -14.77 -15.19
N ALA A 489 -4.23 -14.64 -13.86
CA ALA A 489 -5.09 -15.42 -12.96
C ALA A 489 -5.45 -14.65 -11.69
N ILE A 490 -6.68 -14.90 -11.22
CA ILE A 490 -7.22 -14.33 -9.98
C ILE A 490 -7.34 -15.45 -8.96
N GLY A 491 -6.71 -15.25 -7.79
CA GLY A 491 -6.72 -16.20 -6.70
C GLY A 491 -7.81 -15.93 -5.65
N PRO A 492 -7.75 -16.63 -4.50
CA PRO A 492 -8.63 -16.36 -3.37
C PRO A 492 -8.44 -14.96 -2.81
N ASP A 493 -9.49 -14.40 -2.16
CA ASP A 493 -9.40 -13.07 -1.54
C ASP A 493 -8.80 -13.08 -0.13
N ASP A 494 -8.90 -14.19 0.60
CA ASP A 494 -8.19 -14.35 1.87
C ASP A 494 -6.69 -14.33 1.66
N SER A 495 -5.97 -13.47 2.41
CA SER A 495 -4.54 -13.23 2.22
C SER A 495 -3.70 -14.51 2.36
N ALA A 496 -3.98 -15.33 3.36
CA ALA A 496 -3.22 -16.57 3.58
C ALA A 496 -3.55 -17.64 2.53
N ALA A 497 -4.80 -17.71 2.09
CA ALA A 497 -5.20 -18.59 0.99
C ALA A 497 -4.59 -18.14 -0.35
N PHE A 498 -4.51 -16.83 -0.59
CA PHE A 498 -3.84 -16.26 -1.76
C PHE A 498 -2.36 -16.61 -1.80
N ASP A 499 -1.66 -16.47 -0.68
CA ASP A 499 -0.23 -16.81 -0.59
C ASP A 499 0.01 -18.29 -0.88
N ARG A 500 -0.82 -19.19 -0.36
CA ARG A 500 -0.72 -20.63 -0.67
C ARG A 500 -0.99 -20.91 -2.14
N TRP A 501 -2.06 -20.36 -2.69
CA TRP A 501 -2.44 -20.51 -4.08
C TRP A 501 -1.36 -19.97 -5.04
N ALA A 502 -0.79 -18.81 -4.75
CA ALA A 502 0.29 -18.23 -5.54
C ALA A 502 1.55 -19.12 -5.55
N ARG A 503 1.89 -19.74 -4.39
CA ARG A 503 3.00 -20.69 -4.28
C ARG A 503 2.75 -21.96 -5.10
N GLU A 504 1.55 -22.51 -5.02
CA GLU A 504 1.15 -23.68 -5.79
C GLU A 504 1.18 -23.40 -7.31
N THR A 505 0.62 -22.26 -7.71
CA THR A 505 0.62 -21.80 -9.10
C THR A 505 2.03 -21.57 -9.63
N ALA A 506 2.89 -20.91 -8.86
CA ALA A 506 4.29 -20.70 -9.25
C ALA A 506 5.07 -22.02 -9.36
N ALA A 507 4.81 -22.98 -8.47
CA ALA A 507 5.42 -24.30 -8.54
C ALA A 507 4.98 -25.09 -9.78
N GLN A 508 3.70 -25.03 -10.16
CA GLN A 508 3.18 -25.63 -11.40
C GLN A 508 3.82 -25.01 -12.64
N VAL A 509 3.90 -23.67 -12.70
CA VAL A 509 4.56 -22.93 -13.78
C VAL A 509 6.04 -23.32 -13.90
N ALA A 510 6.73 -23.49 -12.77
CA ALA A 510 8.13 -23.90 -12.76
C ALA A 510 8.35 -25.35 -13.18
N ALA A 511 7.35 -26.21 -13.05
CA ALA A 511 7.39 -27.61 -13.51
C ALA A 511 7.21 -27.72 -15.04
N GLU A 512 6.44 -26.81 -15.63
CA GLU A 512 6.13 -26.77 -17.07
C GLU A 512 6.61 -25.46 -17.70
N PRO A 513 7.91 -25.36 -18.05
CA PRO A 513 8.46 -24.12 -18.61
C PRO A 513 7.76 -23.71 -19.90
N ARG A 514 7.35 -22.45 -19.97
CA ARG A 514 6.73 -21.88 -21.18
C ARG A 514 7.78 -21.56 -22.26
N PRO A 515 7.44 -21.64 -23.56
CA PRO A 515 8.32 -21.16 -24.59
C PRO A 515 8.59 -19.65 -24.43
N ALA A 516 9.80 -19.21 -24.78
CA ALA A 516 10.13 -17.78 -24.75
C ALA A 516 9.35 -17.03 -25.83
N PRO A 517 8.74 -15.87 -25.52
CA PRO A 517 8.25 -14.98 -26.57
C PRO A 517 9.38 -14.50 -27.48
N PRO A 518 9.07 -14.04 -28.71
CA PRO A 518 10.10 -13.50 -29.60
C PRO A 518 10.89 -12.36 -28.96
N PRO A 519 12.18 -12.22 -29.29
CA PRO A 519 12.97 -11.06 -28.85
C PRO A 519 12.35 -9.77 -29.36
N ILE A 520 12.37 -8.73 -28.52
CA ILE A 520 11.93 -7.37 -28.86
C ILE A 520 13.09 -6.41 -28.55
N ASP A 521 13.31 -5.45 -29.44
CA ASP A 521 14.17 -4.31 -29.15
C ASP A 521 13.37 -3.28 -28.31
N THR A 522 13.75 -3.12 -27.06
CA THR A 522 13.13 -2.17 -26.11
C THR A 522 13.61 -0.73 -26.31
N THR A 523 14.74 -0.54 -26.98
CA THR A 523 15.45 0.74 -27.10
C THR A 523 14.57 1.88 -27.65
N PRO A 524 13.80 1.74 -28.74
CA PRO A 524 13.02 2.85 -29.29
C PRO A 524 11.87 3.26 -28.39
N TYR A 525 11.30 2.34 -27.63
CA TYR A 525 10.23 2.62 -26.65
C TYR A 525 10.79 3.40 -25.46
N ARG A 526 11.84 2.88 -24.85
CA ARG A 526 12.52 3.50 -23.72
C ARG A 526 13.00 4.92 -24.06
N GLN A 527 13.68 5.12 -25.19
CA GLN A 527 14.17 6.43 -25.58
C GLN A 527 13.04 7.47 -25.72
N ARG A 528 11.91 7.07 -26.32
CA ARG A 528 10.74 7.95 -26.47
C ARG A 528 10.15 8.33 -25.11
N GLU A 529 9.91 7.33 -24.25
CA GLU A 529 9.32 7.55 -22.92
C GLU A 529 10.21 8.42 -22.03
N LEU A 530 11.51 8.15 -22.02
CA LEU A 530 12.47 8.97 -21.28
C LEU A 530 12.54 10.42 -21.82
N ALA A 531 12.44 10.61 -23.14
CA ALA A 531 12.38 11.95 -23.73
C ALA A 531 11.11 12.72 -23.31
N ASP A 532 9.96 12.02 -23.22
CA ASP A 532 8.71 12.59 -22.74
C ASP A 532 8.82 12.95 -21.24
N MET A 533 9.29 12.05 -20.42
CA MET A 533 9.49 12.25 -18.98
C MET A 533 10.48 13.38 -18.68
N TRP A 534 11.56 13.50 -19.44
CA TRP A 534 12.50 14.61 -19.30
C TRP A 534 11.82 15.97 -19.59
N ARG A 535 10.97 16.04 -20.61
CA ARG A 535 10.19 17.24 -20.90
C ARG A 535 9.24 17.60 -19.76
N ASP A 536 8.58 16.61 -19.16
CA ASP A 536 7.66 16.82 -18.05
C ASP A 536 8.41 17.34 -16.81
N ILE A 537 9.50 16.70 -16.41
CA ILE A 537 10.35 17.13 -15.29
C ILE A 537 10.92 18.55 -15.53
N SER A 538 11.28 18.85 -16.78
CA SER A 538 11.86 20.18 -17.11
C SER A 538 10.84 21.31 -17.07
N ARG A 539 9.55 21.01 -17.24
CA ARG A 539 8.44 21.99 -17.17
C ARG A 539 7.97 22.23 -15.74
N THR A 540 8.06 21.25 -14.89
CA THR A 540 7.67 21.37 -13.48
C THR A 540 8.81 21.95 -12.67
N ALA A 541 8.59 23.07 -11.96
CA ALA A 541 9.60 23.67 -11.07
C ALA A 541 9.97 22.71 -9.92
N THR A 542 9.06 21.85 -9.55
CA THR A 542 9.22 20.72 -8.62
C THR A 542 8.28 19.61 -9.04
N VAL A 543 8.74 18.36 -9.09
CA VAL A 543 7.86 17.18 -9.14
C VAL A 543 7.25 17.06 -7.75
N SER A 544 6.21 17.82 -7.49
CA SER A 544 5.51 17.85 -6.21
C SER A 544 4.31 16.90 -6.24
N ARG A 545 3.99 16.33 -5.07
CA ARG A 545 2.75 15.58 -4.88
C ARG A 545 1.56 16.47 -5.22
N PRO A 546 0.54 15.98 -5.91
CA PRO A 546 -0.76 16.64 -5.90
C PRO A 546 -1.14 16.83 -4.43
N ASP A 547 -1.61 18.02 -4.07
CA ASP A 547 -1.90 18.44 -2.69
C ASP A 547 -2.43 17.27 -1.88
N ASP A 548 -1.66 16.91 -0.84
CA ASP A 548 -1.94 15.77 0.07
C ASP A 548 -3.23 15.95 0.91
N ALA A 549 -4.19 16.69 0.45
CA ALA A 549 -5.53 16.73 1.00
C ALA A 549 -6.20 15.35 0.96
N ALA A 550 -5.73 14.45 0.09
CA ALA A 550 -6.26 13.09 -0.05
C ALA A 550 -5.42 12.00 0.63
N SER A 551 -4.19 12.29 1.10
CA SER A 551 -3.29 11.27 1.70
C SER A 551 -3.11 11.39 3.21
N SER A 552 -3.82 12.29 3.88
CA SER A 552 -3.85 12.37 5.35
C SER A 552 -5.08 11.60 5.86
N ALA A 553 -5.13 10.34 5.53
CA ALA A 553 -6.05 9.38 6.11
C ALA A 553 -5.28 8.18 6.62
#